data_7683a201794aa012849d690e98284b33
#
_entry.id   7683a201794aa012849d690e98284b33
#
_cell.length_a   1.000
_cell.length_b   1.000
_cell.length_c   1.000
_cell.angle_alpha   90.00
_cell.angle_beta   90.00
_cell.angle_gamma   90.00
#
_symmetry.space_group_name_H-M   'P 1'
#
loop_
_entity.id
_entity.type
_entity.pdbx_description
1 polymer ?
#
loop_
_entity_poly.entity_id
_entity_poly.type
_entity_poly.pdbx_seq_one_letter_code
_entity_poly.pdbx_strand_id
1 'polypeptide(L)'
;MSYLAKNYNRKKISFKYGKGSFLYSTNGKKYLDFVQGIAVNSLGHAHPKLVNAVNKQSKKLWHVSNAFQIPEGEKLAKKIEFYALKIVFMEEH
;
A
#
# COMPACT_ATOMS: atom_id res chain seq x y z
N MET A 1 -12.73 13.07 22.75
CA MET A 1 -11.39 12.96 23.37
C MET A 1 -10.62 11.82 22.73
N SER A 2 -9.36 12.02 22.38
CA SER A 2 -8.51 10.98 21.82
C SER A 2 -7.64 10.33 22.91
N TYR A 3 -7.43 9.03 22.80
CA TYR A 3 -6.50 8.28 23.66
C TYR A 3 -5.09 8.20 23.09
N LEU A 4 -4.88 8.78 21.88
CA LEU A 4 -3.58 8.78 21.24
C LEU A 4 -2.68 9.88 21.82
N ALA A 5 -1.36 9.65 21.75
CA ALA A 5 -0.38 10.68 22.08
C ALA A 5 -0.58 11.91 21.20
N LYS A 6 -0.35 13.10 21.79
CA LYS A 6 -0.55 14.39 21.11
C LYS A 6 0.68 14.79 20.29
N ASN A 7 1.16 13.89 19.44
CA ASN A 7 2.34 14.11 18.60
C ASN A 7 2.00 14.59 17.18
N TYR A 8 0.72 14.65 16.82
CA TYR A 8 0.22 15.18 15.56
C TYR A 8 -0.98 16.09 15.77
N ASN A 9 -1.09 17.12 14.93
CA ASN A 9 -2.28 17.97 14.88
C ASN A 9 -3.25 17.43 13.82
N ARG A 10 -4.05 16.43 14.22
CA ARG A 10 -4.97 15.76 13.31
C ARG A 10 -6.21 16.60 13.00
N LYS A 11 -6.67 16.55 11.75
CA LYS A 11 -7.98 17.11 11.36
C LYS A 11 -9.10 16.34 12.05
N LYS A 12 -10.19 17.04 12.36
CA LYS A 12 -11.37 16.45 13.02
C LYS A 12 -12.28 15.73 12.01
N ILE A 13 -11.70 14.85 11.21
CA ILE A 13 -12.40 14.00 10.25
C ILE A 13 -11.95 12.58 10.48
N SER A 14 -12.92 11.66 10.64
CA SER A 14 -12.65 10.23 10.77
C SER A 14 -13.16 9.50 9.53
N PHE A 15 -12.32 8.66 8.95
CA PHE A 15 -12.68 7.84 7.80
C PHE A 15 -12.92 6.40 8.23
N LYS A 16 -13.96 5.77 7.69
CA LYS A 16 -14.28 4.37 7.99
C LYS A 16 -13.85 3.41 6.89
N TYR A 17 -13.81 3.85 5.63
CA TYR A 17 -13.31 3.04 4.51
C TYR A 17 -12.92 3.92 3.33
N GLY A 18 -12.23 3.31 2.37
CA GLY A 18 -11.88 3.91 1.09
C GLY A 18 -12.15 2.95 -0.06
N LYS A 19 -12.43 3.49 -1.23
CA LYS A 19 -12.60 2.73 -2.47
C LYS A 19 -12.09 3.55 -3.65
N GLY A 20 -11.10 3.03 -4.36
CA GLY A 20 -10.48 3.74 -5.46
C GLY A 20 -9.89 5.08 -4.98
N SER A 21 -10.27 6.16 -5.64
CA SER A 21 -9.79 7.51 -5.31
C SER A 21 -10.60 8.21 -4.22
N PHE A 22 -11.54 7.52 -3.59
CA PHE A 22 -12.46 8.13 -2.63
C PHE A 22 -12.32 7.59 -1.22
N LEU A 23 -12.51 8.47 -0.25
CA LEU A 23 -12.63 8.17 1.17
C LEU A 23 -14.05 8.47 1.66
N TYR A 24 -14.52 7.67 2.58
CA TYR A 24 -15.85 7.82 3.17
C TYR A 24 -15.72 8.02 4.68
N SER A 25 -16.19 9.16 5.15
CA SER A 25 -16.12 9.50 6.57
C SER A 25 -17.15 8.73 7.40
N THR A 26 -16.95 8.73 8.71
CA THR A 26 -17.87 8.10 9.66
C THR A 26 -19.26 8.70 9.67
N ASN A 27 -19.41 9.98 9.23
CA ASN A 27 -20.69 10.64 9.08
C ASN A 27 -21.29 10.53 7.67
N GLY A 28 -20.76 9.65 6.81
CA GLY A 28 -21.30 9.34 5.50
C GLY A 28 -20.89 10.27 4.35
N LYS A 29 -20.00 11.22 4.58
CA LYS A 29 -19.51 12.11 3.52
C LYS A 29 -18.45 11.42 2.65
N LYS A 30 -18.51 11.70 1.35
CA LYS A 30 -17.55 11.19 0.35
C LYS A 30 -16.54 12.28 0.01
N TYR A 31 -15.27 11.93 0.04
CA TYR A 31 -14.15 12.85 -0.27
C TYR A 31 -13.28 12.26 -1.38
N LEU A 32 -12.87 13.11 -2.31
CA LEU A 32 -11.84 12.74 -3.28
C LEU A 32 -10.47 12.84 -2.59
N ASP A 33 -9.72 11.74 -2.60
CA ASP A 33 -8.45 11.64 -1.88
C ASP A 33 -7.26 12.00 -2.78
N PHE A 34 -6.77 13.23 -2.67
CA PHE A 34 -5.52 13.66 -3.30
C PHE A 34 -4.28 13.46 -2.42
N VAL A 35 -4.44 13.12 -1.15
CA VAL A 35 -3.32 12.94 -0.22
C VAL A 35 -2.75 11.52 -0.31
N GLN A 36 -3.61 10.52 -0.42
CA GLN A 36 -3.24 9.10 -0.57
C GLN A 36 -2.31 8.57 0.54
N GLY A 37 -2.49 9.05 1.77
CA GLY A 37 -1.59 8.71 2.86
C GLY A 37 -0.16 9.22 2.65
N ILE A 38 -0.02 10.35 1.98
CA ILE A 38 1.24 10.95 1.50
C ILE A 38 1.88 10.04 0.44
N ALA A 39 1.14 9.89 -0.68
CA ALA A 39 1.54 9.13 -1.87
C ALA A 39 1.82 7.63 -1.63
N VAL A 40 1.19 7.04 -0.62
CA VAL A 40 1.31 5.60 -0.33
C VAL A 40 0.33 4.78 -1.16
N ASN A 41 -0.91 5.26 -1.32
CA ASN A 41 -1.99 4.54 -1.98
C ASN A 41 -2.08 4.85 -3.49
N SER A 42 -0.99 4.68 -4.21
CA SER A 42 -0.90 5.03 -5.63
C SER A 42 -1.89 4.28 -6.53
N LEU A 43 -2.33 3.08 -6.13
CA LEU A 43 -3.34 2.30 -6.84
C LEU A 43 -4.75 2.53 -6.30
N GLY A 44 -4.95 3.50 -5.42
CA GLY A 44 -6.21 3.76 -4.74
C GLY A 44 -6.45 2.86 -3.53
N HIS A 45 -7.59 3.10 -2.87
CA HIS A 45 -8.00 2.33 -1.70
C HIS A 45 -8.62 1.00 -2.10
N ALA A 46 -8.25 -0.07 -1.41
CA ALA A 46 -8.83 -1.40 -1.56
C ALA A 46 -8.80 -1.90 -3.03
N HIS A 47 -7.68 -1.71 -3.72
CA HIS A 47 -7.52 -2.20 -5.09
C HIS A 47 -7.77 -3.72 -5.13
N PRO A 48 -8.67 -4.20 -6.01
CA PRO A 48 -9.10 -5.62 -5.99
C PRO A 48 -7.96 -6.62 -6.12
N LYS A 49 -6.96 -6.34 -6.95
CA LYS A 49 -5.79 -7.21 -7.12
C LYS A 49 -4.94 -7.27 -5.86
N LEU A 50 -4.77 -6.15 -5.16
CA LEU A 50 -4.00 -6.11 -3.91
C LEU A 50 -4.75 -6.80 -2.78
N VAL A 51 -6.06 -6.55 -2.64
CA VAL A 51 -6.92 -7.23 -1.66
C VAL A 51 -6.86 -8.74 -1.86
N ASN A 52 -6.97 -9.21 -3.11
CA ASN A 52 -6.89 -10.63 -3.43
C ASN A 52 -5.52 -11.23 -3.10
N ALA A 53 -4.42 -10.53 -3.41
CA ALA A 53 -3.07 -10.97 -3.08
C ALA A 53 -2.86 -11.09 -1.56
N VAL A 54 -3.30 -10.10 -0.79
CA VAL A 54 -3.23 -10.12 0.67
C VAL A 54 -4.06 -11.26 1.24
N ASN A 55 -5.29 -11.45 0.76
CA ASN A 55 -6.17 -12.53 1.20
C ASN A 55 -5.55 -13.92 0.97
N LYS A 56 -4.91 -14.11 -0.17
CA LYS A 56 -4.22 -15.38 -0.47
C LYS A 56 -2.98 -15.58 0.40
N GLN A 57 -2.13 -14.58 0.48
CA GLN A 57 -0.85 -14.68 1.19
C GLN A 57 -1.04 -14.77 2.70
N SER A 58 -2.03 -14.09 3.27
CA SER A 58 -2.31 -14.12 4.70
C SER A 58 -2.67 -15.51 5.22
N LYS A 59 -3.10 -16.40 4.34
CA LYS A 59 -3.44 -17.80 4.67
C LYS A 59 -2.27 -18.78 4.49
N LYS A 60 -1.10 -18.30 4.07
CA LYS A 60 0.07 -19.14 3.78
C LYS A 60 1.22 -18.83 4.71
N LEU A 61 2.00 -17.82 4.36
CA LEU A 61 3.26 -17.51 5.02
C LEU A 61 3.31 -16.02 5.35
N TRP A 62 3.60 -15.71 6.61
CA TRP A 62 3.70 -14.33 7.08
C TRP A 62 5.15 -13.87 7.20
N HIS A 63 5.96 -14.65 7.91
CA HIS A 63 7.36 -14.29 8.16
C HIS A 63 8.15 -15.52 8.60
N VAL A 64 9.37 -15.65 8.11
CA VAL A 64 10.26 -16.76 8.47
C VAL A 64 11.69 -16.33 8.79
N SER A 65 11.96 -15.03 8.92
CA SER A 65 13.30 -14.48 9.05
C SER A 65 14.14 -14.57 7.75
N ASN A 66 15.13 -13.69 7.65
CA ASN A 66 16.09 -13.69 6.54
C ASN A 66 17.06 -14.88 6.57
N ALA A 67 17.00 -15.71 7.61
CA ALA A 67 17.77 -16.96 7.67
C ALA A 67 17.30 -18.00 6.65
N PHE A 68 16.09 -17.83 6.14
CA PHE A 68 15.48 -18.76 5.17
C PHE A 68 15.16 -18.08 3.85
N GLN A 69 14.98 -18.88 2.82
CA GLN A 69 14.60 -18.37 1.49
C GLN A 69 13.08 -18.24 1.38
N ILE A 70 12.63 -17.20 0.71
CA ILE A 70 11.21 -16.92 0.47
C ILE A 70 11.02 -16.79 -1.05
N PRO A 71 10.30 -17.73 -1.69
CA PRO A 71 10.13 -17.73 -3.15
C PRO A 71 9.50 -16.46 -3.71
N GLU A 72 8.53 -15.87 -3.00
CA GLU A 72 7.88 -14.63 -3.40
C GLU A 72 8.87 -13.45 -3.40
N GLY A 73 9.77 -13.41 -2.43
CA GLY A 73 10.85 -12.41 -2.35
C GLY A 73 11.81 -12.51 -3.53
N GLU A 74 12.20 -13.73 -3.89
CA GLU A 74 13.06 -13.98 -5.06
C GLU A 74 12.41 -13.53 -6.36
N LYS A 75 11.12 -13.82 -6.54
CA LYS A 75 10.35 -13.37 -7.71
C LYS A 75 10.31 -11.85 -7.81
N LEU A 76 10.07 -11.17 -6.69
CA LEU A 76 10.04 -9.72 -6.65
C LEU A 76 11.41 -9.12 -6.97
N ALA A 77 12.46 -9.64 -6.36
CA ALA A 77 13.85 -9.20 -6.62
C ALA A 77 14.21 -9.33 -8.10
N LYS A 78 13.87 -10.45 -8.72
CA LYS A 78 14.09 -10.69 -10.15
C LYS A 78 13.37 -9.67 -11.03
N LYS A 79 12.13 -9.34 -10.72
CA LYS A 79 11.36 -8.31 -11.45
C LYS A 79 11.97 -6.92 -11.28
N ILE A 80 12.36 -6.55 -10.09
CA ILE A 80 12.98 -5.24 -9.82
C ILE A 80 14.29 -5.12 -10.59
N GLU A 81 15.13 -6.14 -10.55
CA GLU A 81 16.39 -6.18 -11.31
C GLU A 81 16.15 -6.00 -12.81
N PHE A 82 15.19 -6.73 -13.37
CA PHE A 82 14.83 -6.64 -14.78
C PHE A 82 14.41 -5.21 -15.18
N TYR A 83 13.53 -4.58 -14.40
CA TYR A 83 13.06 -3.23 -14.69
C TYR A 83 14.14 -2.17 -14.46
N ALA A 84 14.98 -2.33 -13.44
CA ALA A 84 16.10 -1.43 -13.18
C ALA A 84 17.12 -1.45 -14.33
N LEU A 85 17.51 -2.63 -14.81
CA LEU A 85 18.39 -2.80 -15.96
C LEU A 85 17.78 -2.19 -17.23
N LYS A 86 16.49 -2.39 -17.44
CA LYS A 86 15.79 -1.82 -18.59
C LYS A 86 15.80 -0.28 -18.58
N ILE A 87 15.59 0.33 -17.42
CA ILE A 87 15.63 1.79 -17.26
C ILE A 87 17.03 2.30 -17.56
N VAL A 88 18.07 1.72 -16.97
CA VAL A 88 19.46 2.10 -17.23
C VAL A 88 19.80 1.98 -18.72
N PHE A 89 19.38 0.89 -19.37
CA PHE A 89 19.60 0.70 -20.81
C PHE A 89 18.92 1.75 -21.68
N MET A 90 17.74 2.21 -21.28
CA MET A 90 17.03 3.28 -21.99
C MET A 90 17.68 4.66 -21.81
N GLU A 91 18.30 4.92 -20.67
CA GLU A 91 19.01 6.18 -20.40
C GLU A 91 20.35 6.28 -21.16
N GLU A 92 20.99 5.17 -21.43
CA GLU A 92 22.26 5.12 -22.18
C GLU A 92 22.09 5.21 -23.70
N HIS A 93 20.89 5.09 -24.20
CA HIS A 93 20.53 5.10 -25.61
C HIS A 93 19.48 6.18 -25.94
#